data_1c8bc1a27d94e869ea130c6a97c833a3
#
_entry.id   1c8bc1a27d94e869ea130c6a97c833a3
#
_cell.length_a   1.000
_cell.length_b   1.000
_cell.length_c   1.000
_cell.angle_alpha   90.00
_cell.angle_beta   90.00
_cell.angle_gamma   90.00
#
_symmetry.space_group_name_H-M   'P 1'
#
loop_
_entity.id
_entity.type
_entity.pdbx_description
1 polymer ?
#
loop_
_entity_poly.entity_id
_entity_poly.type
_entity_poly.pdbx_seq_one_letter_code
_entity_poly.pdbx_strand_id
1 'polypeptide(L)'
;MTGSDLIISFTVAAFAVTLAALRSRKKRNVKPVCQPIPGIDDPGLMTPPTPFGYKTAWFAIRSENTKAVATALQLQNVQPAGWNYGIWHSIETDDYSIFLTPAVHGWTLAVGTPVLYEAEDHATERMVELSRQFGEAQLFASMRISNAYIWARPRNGKLERRFYDVDGQHNETGEVTEEEKSLGLEFFEDSSPDSKAPGYWVRKDLVFVGEEHVLQVAGRWSVDPSKLDQMGLVPAQGLIGEASVSYPPKPQPIRC
;
A
#
# COMPACT_ATOMS: atom_id res chain seq x y z
N MET A 1 -48.03 14.16 -50.81
CA MET A 1 -47.10 13.31 -50.09
C MET A 1 -45.77 13.50 -50.74
N THR A 2 -44.90 14.27 -50.15
CA THR A 2 -43.60 14.71 -50.70
C THR A 2 -42.53 13.68 -50.30
N GLY A 3 -41.58 13.41 -51.22
CA GLY A 3 -40.58 12.35 -51.10
C GLY A 3 -39.59 12.43 -49.91
N SER A 4 -39.81 13.37 -49.01
CA SER A 4 -39.00 13.53 -47.79
C SER A 4 -39.39 12.56 -46.68
N ASP A 5 -40.64 12.12 -46.61
CA ASP A 5 -41.13 11.25 -45.53
C ASP A 5 -40.69 9.78 -45.69
N LEU A 6 -40.35 9.38 -46.92
CA LEU A 6 -39.93 8.01 -47.22
C LEU A 6 -38.43 7.75 -46.83
N ILE A 7 -37.59 8.79 -46.91
CA ILE A 7 -36.15 8.68 -46.61
C ILE A 7 -35.90 8.60 -45.11
N ILE A 8 -36.70 9.30 -44.31
CA ILE A 8 -36.57 9.29 -42.83
C ILE A 8 -36.96 7.94 -42.26
N SER A 9 -37.96 7.26 -42.87
CA SER A 9 -38.42 5.94 -42.38
C SER A 9 -37.38 4.83 -42.59
N PHE A 10 -36.60 4.87 -43.66
CA PHE A 10 -35.54 3.87 -43.92
C PHE A 10 -34.31 4.04 -43.06
N THR A 11 -33.93 5.27 -42.71
CA THR A 11 -32.77 5.54 -41.84
C THR A 11 -33.02 5.12 -40.39
N VAL A 12 -34.25 5.30 -39.89
CA VAL A 12 -34.60 4.88 -38.52
C VAL A 12 -34.62 3.34 -38.36
N ALA A 13 -35.14 2.63 -39.40
CA ALA A 13 -35.18 1.18 -39.40
C ALA A 13 -33.74 0.56 -39.46
N ALA A 14 -32.85 1.13 -40.26
CA ALA A 14 -31.45 0.68 -40.37
C ALA A 14 -30.69 0.88 -39.04
N PHE A 15 -30.94 2.00 -38.34
CA PHE A 15 -30.29 2.27 -37.05
C PHE A 15 -30.79 1.34 -35.94
N ALA A 16 -32.09 0.99 -35.93
CA ALA A 16 -32.66 0.06 -34.96
C ALA A 16 -32.11 -1.38 -35.11
N VAL A 17 -31.91 -1.85 -36.35
CA VAL A 17 -31.34 -3.18 -36.61
C VAL A 17 -29.87 -3.23 -36.23
N THR A 18 -29.09 -2.15 -36.44
CA THR A 18 -27.68 -2.09 -36.05
C THR A 18 -27.51 -2.07 -34.51
N LEU A 19 -28.40 -1.37 -33.78
CA LEU A 19 -28.39 -1.36 -32.33
C LEU A 19 -28.82 -2.73 -31.74
N ALA A 20 -29.75 -3.44 -32.35
CA ALA A 20 -30.16 -4.78 -31.91
C ALA A 20 -29.04 -5.80 -32.16
N ALA A 21 -28.29 -5.72 -33.25
CA ALA A 21 -27.14 -6.55 -33.54
C ALA A 21 -25.97 -6.31 -32.59
N LEU A 22 -25.76 -5.07 -32.12
CA LEU A 22 -24.76 -4.74 -31.11
C LEU A 22 -25.16 -5.21 -29.70
N ARG A 23 -26.47 -5.28 -29.37
CA ARG A 23 -26.96 -5.81 -28.10
C ARG A 23 -26.94 -7.34 -28.01
N SER A 24 -26.92 -8.03 -29.12
CA SER A 24 -26.89 -9.50 -29.16
C SER A 24 -25.47 -10.10 -29.13
N ARG A 25 -24.42 -9.29 -28.98
CA ARG A 25 -23.13 -9.81 -28.57
C ARG A 25 -23.28 -10.38 -27.18
N LYS A 26 -23.62 -11.67 -27.13
CA LYS A 26 -23.61 -12.53 -25.95
C LYS A 26 -22.34 -12.18 -25.18
N LYS A 27 -22.47 -11.46 -24.06
CA LYS A 27 -21.35 -11.27 -23.11
C LYS A 27 -20.85 -12.69 -22.83
N ARG A 28 -19.74 -13.08 -23.45
CA ARG A 28 -19.03 -14.26 -22.99
C ARG A 28 -18.71 -13.96 -21.53
N ASN A 29 -19.45 -14.58 -20.62
CA ASN A 29 -19.09 -14.70 -19.22
C ASN A 29 -17.82 -15.55 -19.19
N VAL A 30 -16.69 -14.96 -19.58
CA VAL A 30 -15.39 -15.49 -19.22
C VAL A 30 -15.30 -15.16 -17.73
N LYS A 31 -15.74 -16.11 -16.89
CA LYS A 31 -15.40 -16.06 -15.48
C LYS A 31 -13.88 -15.98 -15.46
N PRO A 32 -13.29 -14.93 -14.83
CA PRO A 32 -11.86 -14.91 -14.64
C PRO A 32 -11.52 -16.23 -13.93
N VAL A 33 -10.66 -17.03 -14.52
CA VAL A 33 -10.13 -18.23 -13.86
C VAL A 33 -9.11 -17.71 -12.86
N CYS A 34 -9.59 -17.35 -11.66
CA CYS A 34 -8.69 -17.08 -10.55
C CYS A 34 -8.01 -18.40 -10.22
N GLN A 35 -6.71 -18.48 -10.46
CA GLN A 35 -5.93 -19.60 -9.94
C GLN A 35 -5.83 -19.45 -8.42
N PRO A 36 -6.07 -20.52 -7.66
CA PRO A 36 -5.93 -20.46 -6.21
C PRO A 36 -4.48 -20.11 -5.85
N ILE A 37 -4.32 -19.12 -4.99
CA ILE A 37 -2.99 -18.76 -4.45
C ILE A 37 -2.65 -19.81 -3.38
N PRO A 38 -1.55 -20.54 -3.52
CA PRO A 38 -1.18 -21.58 -2.56
C PRO A 38 -1.05 -21.01 -1.14
N GLY A 39 -1.70 -21.63 -0.15
CA GLY A 39 -1.58 -21.29 1.27
C GLY A 39 -2.38 -20.07 1.72
N ILE A 40 -3.28 -19.53 0.91
CA ILE A 40 -4.12 -18.41 1.38
C ILE A 40 -5.18 -18.84 2.40
N ASP A 41 -5.57 -20.12 2.39
CA ASP A 41 -6.50 -20.71 3.35
C ASP A 41 -5.82 -21.60 4.39
N ASP A 42 -4.49 -21.71 4.35
CA ASP A 42 -3.70 -22.54 5.27
C ASP A 42 -2.58 -21.71 5.92
N PRO A 43 -2.78 -21.23 7.17
CA PRO A 43 -1.77 -20.47 7.88
C PRO A 43 -0.49 -21.29 8.15
N GLY A 44 -0.61 -22.62 8.22
CA GLY A 44 0.51 -23.52 8.48
C GLY A 44 1.46 -23.70 7.31
N LEU A 45 1.02 -23.43 6.08
CA LEU A 45 1.83 -23.64 4.90
C LEU A 45 2.93 -22.60 4.78
N MET A 46 4.18 -23.05 4.85
CA MET A 46 5.34 -22.18 4.57
C MET A 46 5.43 -21.91 3.07
N THR A 47 5.18 -20.67 2.67
CA THR A 47 5.32 -20.21 1.29
C THR A 47 6.57 -19.35 1.14
N PRO A 48 7.08 -19.16 -0.10
CA PRO A 48 8.13 -18.19 -0.36
C PRO A 48 7.70 -16.77 0.03
N PRO A 49 8.64 -15.85 0.25
CA PRO A 49 8.34 -14.44 0.49
C PRO A 49 7.42 -13.85 -0.57
N THR A 50 6.38 -13.16 -0.13
CA THR A 50 5.38 -12.54 -1.00
C THR A 50 5.61 -11.04 -1.03
N PRO A 51 5.93 -10.45 -2.20
CA PRO A 51 6.10 -9.01 -2.35
C PRO A 51 4.83 -8.23 -2.03
N PHE A 52 5.00 -7.02 -1.45
CA PHE A 52 3.93 -6.07 -1.19
C PHE A 52 4.48 -4.62 -1.23
N GLY A 53 3.71 -3.62 -0.82
CA GLY A 53 4.15 -2.23 -0.68
C GLY A 53 3.37 -1.22 -1.52
N TYR A 54 2.62 -1.69 -2.52
CA TYR A 54 1.70 -0.85 -3.29
C TYR A 54 0.33 -0.82 -2.63
N LYS A 55 -0.28 0.36 -2.53
CA LYS A 55 -1.61 0.59 -1.95
C LYS A 55 -1.76 0.04 -0.53
N THR A 56 -0.72 0.16 0.26
CA THR A 56 -0.69 -0.32 1.63
C THR A 56 0.25 0.50 2.50
N ALA A 57 0.21 0.24 3.81
CA ALA A 57 1.16 0.78 4.76
C ALA A 57 1.81 -0.34 5.56
N TRP A 58 3.04 -0.10 6.00
CA TRP A 58 3.76 -1.05 6.85
C TRP A 58 4.71 -0.33 7.82
N PHE A 59 4.97 -0.98 8.93
CA PHE A 59 6.08 -0.64 9.80
C PHE A 59 7.28 -1.52 9.49
N ALA A 60 8.49 -0.97 9.53
CA ALA A 60 9.73 -1.73 9.58
C ALA A 60 10.37 -1.53 10.97
N ILE A 61 10.45 -2.59 11.75
CA ILE A 61 10.96 -2.56 13.14
C ILE A 61 12.29 -3.32 13.16
N ARG A 62 13.34 -2.69 13.72
CA ARG A 62 14.67 -3.28 13.79
C ARG A 62 14.74 -4.39 14.85
N SER A 63 14.28 -5.56 14.49
CA SER A 63 14.21 -6.73 15.37
C SER A 63 14.12 -8.01 14.55
N GLU A 64 14.82 -9.04 14.99
CA GLU A 64 14.64 -10.41 14.51
C GLU A 64 13.67 -11.22 15.39
N ASN A 65 13.28 -10.66 16.53
CA ASN A 65 12.33 -11.28 17.45
C ASN A 65 10.90 -10.85 17.14
N THR A 66 10.26 -11.53 16.19
CA THR A 66 8.89 -11.28 15.76
C THR A 66 7.87 -11.36 16.90
N LYS A 67 8.11 -12.22 17.91
CA LYS A 67 7.24 -12.33 19.10
C LYS A 67 7.32 -11.08 19.97
N ALA A 68 8.52 -10.52 20.15
CA ALA A 68 8.69 -9.27 20.89
C ALA A 68 7.99 -8.11 20.17
N VAL A 69 8.04 -8.09 18.81
CA VAL A 69 7.33 -7.11 18.01
C VAL A 69 5.82 -7.27 18.16
N ALA A 70 5.29 -8.50 18.12
CA ALA A 70 3.86 -8.77 18.35
C ALA A 70 3.38 -8.25 19.71
N THR A 71 4.18 -8.48 20.76
CA THR A 71 3.88 -7.97 22.10
C THR A 71 3.89 -6.44 22.16
N ALA A 72 4.88 -5.80 21.56
CA ALA A 72 5.00 -4.34 21.55
C ALA A 72 3.87 -3.66 20.75
N LEU A 73 3.40 -4.31 19.69
CA LEU A 73 2.22 -3.89 18.93
C LEU A 73 0.89 -4.26 19.60
N GLN A 74 0.93 -4.97 20.75
CA GLN A 74 -0.25 -5.41 21.52
C GLN A 74 -1.22 -6.26 20.70
N LEU A 75 -0.69 -7.09 19.78
CA LEU A 75 -1.53 -7.94 18.95
C LEU A 75 -2.22 -9.02 19.78
N GLN A 76 -3.51 -9.25 19.47
CA GLN A 76 -4.34 -10.28 20.07
C GLN A 76 -4.37 -11.53 19.17
N ASN A 77 -4.71 -12.70 19.72
CA ASN A 77 -4.93 -13.96 18.98
C ASN A 77 -3.76 -14.31 18.03
N VAL A 78 -2.52 -14.05 18.47
CA VAL A 78 -1.33 -14.22 17.64
C VAL A 78 -1.09 -15.69 17.33
N GLN A 79 -0.92 -16.01 16.04
CA GLN A 79 -0.63 -17.36 15.54
C GLN A 79 0.42 -17.34 14.43
N PRO A 80 1.15 -18.47 14.20
CA PRO A 80 2.04 -18.59 13.06
C PRO A 80 1.28 -18.46 11.73
N ALA A 81 1.90 -17.83 10.73
CA ALA A 81 1.35 -17.70 9.40
C ALA A 81 2.46 -17.70 8.33
N GLY A 82 2.25 -18.43 7.24
CA GLY A 82 3.08 -18.33 6.04
C GLY A 82 2.86 -17.00 5.31
N TRP A 83 3.77 -16.66 4.39
CA TRP A 83 3.74 -15.38 3.67
C TRP A 83 2.44 -15.14 2.92
N ASN A 84 1.98 -16.09 2.09
CA ASN A 84 0.77 -15.89 1.30
C ASN A 84 -0.47 -15.70 2.19
N TYR A 85 -0.61 -16.52 3.25
CA TYR A 85 -1.69 -16.37 4.21
C TYR A 85 -1.63 -14.99 4.89
N GLY A 86 -0.45 -14.65 5.44
CA GLY A 86 -0.27 -13.41 6.18
C GLY A 86 -0.56 -12.16 5.34
N ILE A 87 0.03 -12.06 4.14
CA ILE A 87 -0.18 -10.91 3.25
C ILE A 87 -1.64 -10.83 2.79
N TRP A 88 -2.24 -11.96 2.39
CA TRP A 88 -3.64 -11.96 1.96
C TRP A 88 -4.59 -11.49 3.06
N HIS A 89 -4.49 -12.09 4.24
CA HIS A 89 -5.40 -11.78 5.35
C HIS A 89 -5.17 -10.39 5.95
N SER A 90 -3.96 -9.86 5.92
CA SER A 90 -3.70 -8.53 6.45
C SER A 90 -4.06 -7.38 5.51
N ILE A 91 -4.10 -7.62 4.18
CA ILE A 91 -4.37 -6.57 3.19
C ILE A 91 -5.75 -6.71 2.56
N GLU A 92 -6.20 -7.93 2.22
CA GLU A 92 -7.38 -8.17 1.39
C GLU A 92 -8.63 -8.56 2.18
N THR A 93 -8.50 -8.94 3.47
CA THR A 93 -9.65 -9.29 4.31
C THR A 93 -10.02 -8.16 5.27
N ASP A 94 -11.22 -8.26 5.87
CA ASP A 94 -11.77 -7.24 6.78
C ASP A 94 -11.48 -7.54 8.26
N ASP A 95 -10.61 -8.50 8.55
CA ASP A 95 -10.40 -9.01 9.91
C ASP A 95 -9.41 -8.19 10.76
N TYR A 96 -8.98 -7.03 10.27
CA TYR A 96 -8.05 -6.12 10.94
C TYR A 96 -6.76 -6.77 11.46
N SER A 97 -6.32 -7.80 10.78
CA SER A 97 -5.10 -8.50 11.11
C SER A 97 -3.88 -7.69 10.70
N ILE A 98 -2.81 -7.84 11.49
CA ILE A 98 -1.46 -7.40 11.15
C ILE A 98 -0.60 -8.64 10.96
N PHE A 99 0.03 -8.78 9.80
CA PHE A 99 1.03 -9.79 9.54
C PHE A 99 2.42 -9.24 9.86
N LEU A 100 3.13 -9.96 10.71
CA LEU A 100 4.54 -9.74 11.03
C LEU A 100 5.36 -10.72 10.21
N THR A 101 6.15 -10.23 9.29
CA THR A 101 6.99 -11.09 8.46
C THR A 101 8.02 -11.85 9.29
N PRO A 102 8.53 -13.00 8.83
CA PRO A 102 9.82 -13.47 9.28
C PRO A 102 10.85 -12.33 9.14
N ALA A 103 11.87 -12.34 9.99
CA ALA A 103 12.88 -11.30 9.93
C ALA A 103 13.59 -11.27 8.56
N VAL A 104 13.70 -10.08 7.99
CA VAL A 104 14.37 -9.80 6.71
C VAL A 104 15.53 -8.86 6.98
N HIS A 105 16.77 -9.35 6.87
CA HIS A 105 18.00 -8.57 7.07
C HIS A 105 18.02 -7.75 8.38
N GLY A 106 17.54 -8.35 9.48
CA GLY A 106 17.48 -7.72 10.80
C GLY A 106 16.23 -6.87 11.06
N TRP A 107 15.25 -6.90 10.15
CA TRP A 107 13.99 -6.17 10.26
C TRP A 107 12.78 -7.10 10.27
N THR A 108 11.82 -6.84 11.13
CA THR A 108 10.47 -7.39 11.06
C THR A 108 9.56 -6.34 10.44
N LEU A 109 8.88 -6.71 9.33
CA LEU A 109 7.88 -5.84 8.70
C LEU A 109 6.50 -6.19 9.27
N ALA A 110 5.75 -5.17 9.69
CA ALA A 110 4.37 -5.31 10.16
C ALA A 110 3.43 -4.66 9.14
N VAL A 111 2.63 -5.46 8.46
CA VAL A 111 1.75 -4.98 7.37
C VAL A 111 0.30 -5.33 7.65
N GLY A 112 -0.58 -4.42 7.31
CA GLY A 112 -2.02 -4.64 7.44
C GLY A 112 -2.83 -3.36 7.37
N THR A 113 -4.13 -3.50 7.16
CA THR A 113 -5.07 -2.37 7.12
C THR A 113 -5.02 -1.48 8.38
N PRO A 114 -4.86 -2.02 9.61
CA PRO A 114 -4.70 -1.17 10.78
C PRO A 114 -3.53 -0.19 10.70
N VAL A 115 -2.41 -0.61 10.09
CA VAL A 115 -1.24 0.25 9.89
C VAL A 115 -1.56 1.43 8.98
N LEU A 116 -2.39 1.21 7.96
CA LEU A 116 -2.81 2.27 7.04
C LEU A 116 -3.65 3.34 7.74
N TYR A 117 -4.61 2.92 8.57
CA TYR A 117 -5.43 3.88 9.35
C TYR A 117 -4.62 4.63 10.39
N GLU A 118 -3.66 3.96 11.04
CA GLU A 118 -2.77 4.62 11.99
C GLU A 118 -1.84 5.64 11.31
N ALA A 119 -1.44 5.40 10.05
CA ALA A 119 -0.52 6.28 9.32
C ALA A 119 -1.05 7.73 9.19
N GLU A 120 -2.36 7.90 9.20
CA GLU A 120 -2.99 9.22 9.08
C GLU A 120 -2.92 10.03 10.39
N ASP A 121 -3.15 9.41 11.58
CA ASP A 121 -3.35 10.16 12.81
C ASP A 121 -2.28 9.94 13.91
N HIS A 122 -1.93 8.71 14.24
CA HIS A 122 -1.16 8.39 15.46
C HIS A 122 0.08 7.50 15.25
N ALA A 123 0.33 7.07 14.03
CA ALA A 123 1.43 6.14 13.74
C ALA A 123 2.80 6.67 14.18
N THR A 124 3.00 7.98 14.08
CA THR A 124 4.30 8.59 14.45
C THR A 124 4.60 8.40 15.94
N GLU A 125 3.62 8.57 16.82
CA GLU A 125 3.80 8.40 18.27
C GLU A 125 4.10 6.94 18.62
N ARG A 126 3.35 6.02 18.03
CA ARG A 126 3.60 4.57 18.18
C ARG A 126 5.00 4.19 17.67
N MET A 127 5.40 4.72 16.53
CA MET A 127 6.72 4.46 15.96
C MET A 127 7.85 5.02 16.84
N VAL A 128 7.67 6.19 17.45
CA VAL A 128 8.61 6.75 18.43
C VAL A 128 8.75 5.80 19.62
N GLU A 129 7.64 5.26 20.14
CA GLU A 129 7.68 4.30 21.26
C GLU A 129 8.36 2.98 20.87
N LEU A 130 8.03 2.43 19.71
CA LEU A 130 8.71 1.23 19.19
C LEU A 130 10.20 1.48 18.99
N SER A 131 10.60 2.67 18.54
CA SER A 131 12.02 3.00 18.39
C SER A 131 12.78 3.10 19.72
N ARG A 132 12.11 3.44 20.84
CA ARG A 132 12.74 3.36 22.18
C ARG A 132 13.06 1.93 22.54
N GLN A 133 12.17 0.99 22.22
CA GLN A 133 12.32 -0.42 22.57
C GLN A 133 13.29 -1.16 21.66
N PHE A 134 13.27 -0.88 20.35
CA PHE A 134 14.01 -1.63 19.34
C PHE A 134 15.17 -0.84 18.70
N GLY A 135 15.43 0.38 19.17
CA GLY A 135 16.46 1.28 18.61
C GLY A 135 16.00 2.04 17.38
N GLU A 136 15.35 1.37 16.42
CA GLU A 136 14.80 2.00 15.23
C GLU A 136 13.48 1.36 14.82
N ALA A 137 12.54 2.18 14.41
CA ALA A 137 11.29 1.77 13.80
C ALA A 137 10.90 2.79 12.71
N GLN A 138 10.32 2.32 11.61
CA GLN A 138 10.02 3.13 10.45
C GLN A 138 8.59 2.88 10.00
N LEU A 139 7.94 3.93 9.48
CA LEU A 139 6.63 3.86 8.85
C LEU A 139 6.77 4.18 7.38
N PHE A 140 6.03 3.44 6.56
CA PHE A 140 5.85 3.72 5.14
C PHE A 140 4.38 3.53 4.77
N ALA A 141 3.85 4.42 3.93
CA ALA A 141 2.53 4.28 3.34
C ALA A 141 2.51 4.78 1.91
N SER A 142 1.82 4.05 1.05
CA SER A 142 1.67 4.35 -0.37
C SER A 142 0.23 4.05 -0.78
N MET A 143 -0.51 5.09 -1.19
CA MET A 143 -1.92 4.97 -1.58
C MET A 143 -2.21 5.92 -2.75
N ARG A 144 -1.93 5.49 -3.97
CA ARG A 144 -2.10 6.32 -5.18
C ARG A 144 -3.52 6.80 -5.44
N ILE A 145 -4.55 6.11 -4.88
CA ILE A 145 -5.95 6.50 -5.08
C ILE A 145 -6.27 7.80 -4.36
N SER A 146 -5.68 8.01 -3.18
CA SER A 146 -5.79 9.21 -2.34
C SER A 146 -4.55 10.10 -2.40
N ASN A 147 -3.63 9.86 -3.35
CA ASN A 147 -2.33 10.56 -3.43
C ASN A 147 -1.65 10.66 -2.06
N ALA A 148 -1.63 9.54 -1.31
CA ALA A 148 -1.02 9.51 0.02
C ALA A 148 0.33 8.81 -0.04
N TYR A 149 1.38 9.54 0.32
CA TYR A 149 2.77 9.09 0.36
C TYR A 149 3.40 9.53 1.66
N ILE A 150 3.76 8.56 2.50
CA ILE A 150 4.25 8.84 3.85
C ILE A 150 5.47 7.97 4.12
N TRP A 151 6.49 8.57 4.74
CA TRP A 151 7.55 7.83 5.42
C TRP A 151 8.01 8.57 6.67
N ALA A 152 8.38 7.81 7.71
CA ALA A 152 8.91 8.35 8.94
C ALA A 152 9.98 7.42 9.53
N ARG A 153 11.01 8.02 10.14
CA ARG A 153 12.15 7.32 10.75
C ARG A 153 12.43 7.81 12.16
N PRO A 154 11.71 7.31 13.17
CA PRO A 154 12.12 7.44 14.57
C PRO A 154 13.30 6.54 14.92
N ARG A 155 14.22 7.08 15.73
CA ARG A 155 15.34 6.36 16.33
C ARG A 155 15.47 6.69 17.80
N ASN A 156 15.71 5.67 18.64
CA ASN A 156 15.95 5.84 20.09
C ASN A 156 14.90 6.73 20.78
N GLY A 157 13.64 6.63 20.36
CA GLY A 157 12.54 7.40 20.94
C GLY A 157 12.44 8.84 20.45
N LYS A 158 13.12 9.20 19.37
CA LYS A 158 13.06 10.54 18.76
C LYS A 158 12.69 10.42 17.29
N LEU A 159 11.74 11.24 16.83
CA LEU A 159 11.45 11.39 15.41
C LEU A 159 12.58 12.17 14.74
N GLU A 160 13.35 11.51 13.86
CA GLU A 160 14.44 12.14 13.12
C GLU A 160 13.99 12.71 11.79
N ARG A 161 13.13 11.97 11.08
CA ARG A 161 12.61 12.37 9.77
C ARG A 161 11.17 11.92 9.62
N ARG A 162 10.34 12.79 9.04
CA ARG A 162 9.01 12.48 8.54
C ARG A 162 8.76 13.27 7.26
N PHE A 163 8.24 12.59 6.26
CA PHE A 163 7.61 13.14 5.08
C PHE A 163 6.14 12.70 5.06
N TYR A 164 5.26 13.62 4.81
CA TYR A 164 3.83 13.40 4.72
C TYR A 164 3.28 14.23 3.57
N ASP A 165 2.71 13.56 2.58
CA ASP A 165 2.00 14.17 1.47
C ASP A 165 0.72 13.38 1.22
N VAL A 166 -0.42 13.96 1.54
CA VAL A 166 -1.74 13.33 1.43
C VAL A 166 -2.71 14.33 0.84
N ASP A 167 -3.23 14.00 -0.36
CA ASP A 167 -4.21 14.83 -1.08
C ASP A 167 -3.79 16.32 -1.19
N GLY A 168 -2.49 16.56 -1.47
CA GLY A 168 -1.90 17.88 -1.58
C GLY A 168 -1.61 18.58 -0.24
N GLN A 169 -1.83 17.92 0.88
CA GLN A 169 -1.39 18.39 2.19
C GLN A 169 0.02 17.89 2.47
N HIS A 170 0.97 18.78 2.35
CA HIS A 170 2.38 18.50 2.56
C HIS A 170 2.85 18.92 3.94
N ASN A 171 3.55 18.04 4.65
CA ASN A 171 4.17 18.33 5.94
C ASN A 171 5.46 17.52 6.13
N GLU A 172 6.48 18.17 6.66
CA GLU A 172 7.78 17.55 6.90
C GLU A 172 8.29 17.83 8.31
N THR A 173 9.06 16.87 8.83
CA THR A 173 9.81 17.01 10.09
C THR A 173 11.21 16.48 9.90
N GLY A 174 12.20 17.19 10.42
CA GLY A 174 13.62 16.83 10.31
C GLY A 174 14.22 17.16 8.94
N GLU A 175 15.55 17.02 8.85
CA GLU A 175 16.29 17.27 7.62
C GLU A 175 16.08 16.14 6.60
N VAL A 176 16.05 16.50 5.31
CA VAL A 176 16.02 15.52 4.20
C VAL A 176 17.28 14.67 4.28
N THR A 177 17.13 13.37 4.29
CA THR A 177 18.25 12.44 4.47
C THR A 177 19.08 12.31 3.19
N GLU A 178 20.31 11.83 3.32
CA GLU A 178 21.18 11.62 2.15
C GLU A 178 20.60 10.57 1.20
N GLU A 179 19.88 9.59 1.75
CA GLU A 179 19.17 8.59 0.95
C GLU A 179 18.04 9.21 0.11
N GLU A 180 17.26 10.13 0.68
CA GLU A 180 16.23 10.88 -0.03
C GLU A 180 16.86 11.79 -1.11
N LYS A 181 17.90 12.54 -0.78
CA LYS A 181 18.65 13.39 -1.73
C LYS A 181 19.20 12.59 -2.90
N SER A 182 19.74 11.39 -2.62
CA SER A 182 20.31 10.52 -3.66
C SER A 182 19.25 9.94 -4.63
N LEU A 183 17.97 10.03 -4.29
CA LEU A 183 16.84 9.69 -5.16
C LEU A 183 16.40 10.88 -6.01
N GLY A 184 17.00 12.07 -5.82
CA GLY A 184 16.62 13.29 -6.53
C GLY A 184 15.24 13.80 -6.15
N LEU A 185 14.76 13.47 -4.94
CA LEU A 185 13.46 13.92 -4.48
C LEU A 185 13.50 15.42 -4.17
N GLU A 186 12.73 16.16 -4.92
CA GLU A 186 12.43 17.57 -4.62
C GLU A 186 11.03 17.62 -4.02
N PHE A 187 10.95 18.10 -2.79
CA PHE A 187 9.70 18.30 -2.08
C PHE A 187 9.21 19.72 -2.39
N PHE A 188 7.98 19.82 -2.85
CA PHE A 188 7.37 21.11 -3.16
C PHE A 188 6.00 21.20 -2.52
N GLU A 189 5.64 22.41 -2.17
CA GLU A 189 4.31 22.74 -1.68
C GLU A 189 3.47 23.26 -2.85
N ASP A 190 2.40 22.54 -3.23
CA ASP A 190 1.52 22.93 -4.33
C ASP A 190 0.65 24.16 -3.99
N SER A 191 0.56 24.53 -2.71
CA SER A 191 -0.04 25.79 -2.26
C SER A 191 0.88 27.00 -2.40
N SER A 192 2.15 26.81 -2.76
CA SER A 192 3.13 27.90 -2.93
C SER A 192 2.69 28.89 -4.01
N PRO A 193 3.05 30.18 -3.93
CA PRO A 193 2.75 31.15 -4.98
C PRO A 193 3.27 30.73 -6.35
N ASP A 194 4.41 30.04 -6.40
CA ASP A 194 5.07 29.62 -7.63
C ASP A 194 4.25 28.52 -8.34
N SER A 195 3.52 27.67 -7.60
CA SER A 195 2.67 26.64 -8.16
C SER A 195 1.53 27.18 -9.03
N LYS A 196 1.17 28.46 -8.84
CA LYS A 196 0.14 29.17 -9.61
C LYS A 196 0.69 29.80 -10.91
N ALA A 197 2.00 29.80 -11.10
CA ALA A 197 2.62 30.38 -12.28
C ALA A 197 2.32 29.52 -13.53
N PRO A 198 2.02 30.14 -14.68
CA PRO A 198 1.87 29.42 -15.94
C PRO A 198 3.12 28.57 -16.24
N GLY A 199 2.94 27.30 -16.53
CA GLY A 199 4.05 26.39 -16.86
C GLY A 199 4.77 25.76 -15.67
N TYR A 200 4.43 26.10 -14.42
CA TYR A 200 5.03 25.46 -13.25
C TYR A 200 4.92 23.92 -13.30
N TRP A 201 3.73 23.40 -13.51
CA TRP A 201 3.43 21.95 -13.49
C TRP A 201 3.95 21.18 -14.71
N VAL A 202 4.45 21.85 -15.73
CA VAL A 202 5.06 21.23 -16.91
C VAL A 202 6.59 21.32 -16.91
N ARG A 203 7.19 21.80 -15.84
CA ARG A 203 8.64 21.82 -15.65
C ARG A 203 9.20 20.40 -15.62
N LYS A 204 10.31 20.19 -16.30
CA LYS A 204 10.96 18.87 -16.39
C LYS A 204 11.81 18.50 -15.17
N ASP A 205 12.12 19.48 -14.35
CA ASP A 205 12.90 19.36 -13.12
C ASP A 205 12.03 19.06 -11.89
N LEU A 206 10.71 19.12 -12.00
CA LEU A 206 9.82 18.71 -10.93
C LEU A 206 9.75 17.19 -10.82
N VAL A 207 10.02 16.69 -9.63
CA VAL A 207 9.84 15.28 -9.28
C VAL A 207 8.61 15.16 -8.38
N PHE A 208 7.57 14.52 -8.91
CA PHE A 208 6.37 14.23 -8.12
C PHE A 208 6.58 12.96 -7.34
N VAL A 209 6.35 13.02 -6.03
CA VAL A 209 6.42 11.84 -5.17
C VAL A 209 5.35 10.84 -5.58
N GLY A 210 5.69 9.56 -5.57
CA GLY A 210 4.81 8.47 -5.93
C GLY A 210 5.17 7.17 -5.18
N GLU A 211 4.41 6.11 -5.43
CA GLU A 211 4.57 4.81 -4.76
C GLU A 211 6.02 4.27 -4.86
N GLU A 212 6.65 4.41 -6.04
CA GLU A 212 8.03 3.96 -6.26
C GLU A 212 9.03 4.67 -5.33
N HIS A 213 8.83 5.95 -5.05
CA HIS A 213 9.71 6.70 -4.15
C HIS A 213 9.58 6.19 -2.71
N VAL A 214 8.37 5.87 -2.24
CA VAL A 214 8.16 5.25 -0.92
C VAL A 214 8.93 3.94 -0.80
N LEU A 215 8.85 3.07 -1.82
CA LEU A 215 9.56 1.80 -1.88
C LEU A 215 11.07 1.97 -1.93
N GLN A 216 11.56 2.95 -2.70
CA GLN A 216 12.99 3.24 -2.82
C GLN A 216 13.55 3.80 -1.50
N VAL A 217 12.83 4.69 -0.81
CA VAL A 217 13.21 5.17 0.53
C VAL A 217 13.23 4.01 1.52
N ALA A 218 12.20 3.16 1.52
CA ALA A 218 12.16 1.97 2.36
C ALA A 218 13.36 1.05 2.14
N GLY A 219 13.71 0.79 0.87
CA GLY A 219 14.86 -0.05 0.51
C GLY A 219 16.21 0.52 0.93
N ARG A 220 16.34 1.86 1.02
CA ARG A 220 17.54 2.52 1.49
C ARG A 220 17.64 2.61 3.01
N TRP A 221 16.51 2.74 3.68
CA TRP A 221 16.47 2.83 5.13
C TRP A 221 16.43 1.44 5.80
N SER A 222 15.75 0.47 5.20
CA SER A 222 15.57 -0.88 5.74
C SER A 222 15.38 -1.93 4.65
N VAL A 223 14.14 -2.15 4.19
CA VAL A 223 13.77 -3.20 3.23
C VAL A 223 12.74 -2.65 2.23
N ASP A 224 13.01 -2.84 0.94
CA ASP A 224 12.01 -2.65 -0.12
C ASP A 224 11.12 -3.91 -0.20
N PRO A 225 9.88 -3.86 0.31
CA PRO A 225 9.05 -5.06 0.36
C PRO A 225 8.56 -5.52 -1.02
N SER A 226 8.68 -4.71 -2.05
CA SER A 226 8.33 -5.10 -3.42
C SER A 226 9.33 -6.05 -4.07
N LYS A 227 10.49 -6.24 -3.43
CA LYS A 227 11.60 -7.08 -3.91
C LYS A 227 11.89 -8.30 -3.03
N LEU A 228 11.01 -8.64 -2.12
CA LEU A 228 11.22 -9.74 -1.17
C LEU A 228 11.51 -11.09 -1.85
N ASP A 229 10.88 -11.36 -2.98
CA ASP A 229 11.08 -12.56 -3.81
C ASP A 229 12.46 -12.64 -4.49
N GLN A 230 13.17 -11.50 -4.57
CA GLN A 230 14.49 -11.37 -5.19
C GLN A 230 15.63 -11.39 -4.17
N MET A 231 15.33 -11.41 -2.88
CA MET A 231 16.32 -11.31 -1.78
C MET A 231 16.94 -12.66 -1.38
N GLY A 232 16.60 -13.76 -2.09
CA GLY A 232 17.14 -15.10 -1.76
C GLY A 232 16.68 -15.66 -0.41
N LEU A 233 15.55 -15.15 0.12
CA LEU A 233 14.99 -15.61 1.38
C LEU A 233 14.35 -16.99 1.22
N VAL A 234 14.44 -17.81 2.24
CA VAL A 234 13.81 -19.14 2.26
C VAL A 234 12.35 -19.06 2.72
N PRO A 235 11.48 -20.03 2.34
CA PRO A 235 10.15 -20.15 2.90
C PRO A 235 10.20 -20.22 4.43
N ALA A 236 9.40 -19.39 5.11
CA ALA A 236 9.35 -19.30 6.55
C ALA A 236 7.97 -18.83 7.03
N GLN A 237 7.70 -18.97 8.33
CA GLN A 237 6.51 -18.44 8.97
C GLN A 237 6.83 -17.19 9.75
N GLY A 238 6.00 -16.18 9.57
CA GLY A 238 5.88 -15.05 10.48
C GLY A 238 4.77 -15.28 11.51
N LEU A 239 4.19 -14.20 11.98
CA LEU A 239 3.04 -14.20 12.89
C LEU A 239 1.93 -13.34 12.32
N ILE A 240 0.68 -13.75 12.53
CA ILE A 240 -0.48 -12.89 12.27
C ILE A 240 -1.27 -12.72 13.56
N GLY A 241 -1.80 -11.54 13.82
CA GLY A 241 -2.61 -11.25 14.98
C GLY A 241 -3.52 -10.05 14.72
N GLU A 242 -4.53 -9.90 15.56
CA GLU A 242 -5.52 -8.85 15.48
C GLU A 242 -5.02 -7.57 16.17
N ALA A 243 -5.23 -6.41 15.55
CA ALA A 243 -4.98 -5.13 16.21
C ALA A 243 -6.00 -4.88 17.32
N SER A 244 -5.54 -4.32 18.46
CA SER A 244 -6.40 -4.03 19.62
C SER A 244 -7.39 -2.89 19.42
N VAL A 245 -7.33 -2.17 18.28
CA VAL A 245 -8.16 -1.00 17.98
C VAL A 245 -9.22 -1.37 16.95
N SER A 246 -10.48 -0.97 17.20
CA SER A 246 -11.57 -1.14 16.22
C SER A 246 -11.55 0.01 15.21
N TYR A 247 -11.47 -0.34 13.93
CA TYR A 247 -11.58 0.59 12.82
C TYR A 247 -12.93 0.43 12.09
N PRO A 248 -13.38 1.39 11.27
CA PRO A 248 -14.60 1.21 10.48
C PRO A 248 -14.46 0.03 9.50
N PRO A 249 -15.54 -0.74 9.25
CA PRO A 249 -15.48 -1.91 8.37
C PRO A 249 -15.10 -1.51 6.94
N LYS A 250 -14.20 -2.29 6.34
CA LYS A 250 -13.87 -2.18 4.92
C LYS A 250 -15.06 -2.49 4.02
N PRO A 251 -15.14 -1.88 2.83
CA PRO A 251 -16.01 -2.38 1.76
C PRO A 251 -15.63 -3.82 1.41
N GLN A 252 -16.65 -4.71 1.34
CA GLN A 252 -16.42 -6.12 1.02
C GLN A 252 -15.67 -6.27 -0.32
N PRO A 253 -14.61 -7.09 -0.40
CA PRO A 253 -13.92 -7.35 -1.64
C PRO A 253 -14.83 -8.06 -2.63
N ILE A 254 -14.72 -7.72 -3.90
CA ILE A 254 -15.39 -8.47 -4.97
C ILE A 254 -14.69 -9.83 -5.05
N ARG A 255 -15.31 -10.85 -4.47
CA ARG A 255 -14.82 -12.24 -4.59
C ARG A 255 -14.90 -12.69 -6.06
N CYS A 256 -13.80 -13.19 -6.57
CA CYS A 256 -13.75 -13.86 -7.86
C CYS A 256 -14.61 -15.13 -7.89
#